data_ea6f064f64d8e3b78c79cce60b659bde
#
_entry.id   ea6f064f64d8e3b78c79cce60b659bde
#
_cell.length_a   1.000
_cell.length_b   1.000
_cell.length_c   1.000
_cell.angle_alpha   90.00
_cell.angle_beta   90.00
_cell.angle_gamma   90.00
#
_symmetry.space_group_name_H-M   'P 1'
#
loop_
_entity.id
_entity.type
_entity.pdbx_description
1 polymer ?
#
loop_
_entity_poly.entity_id
_entity_poly.type
_entity_poly.pdbx_seq_one_letter_code
_entity_poly.pdbx_strand_id
1 'polypeptide(L)'
;MSNWYTADTHFGSDSKEVLVRDNRPFKDINEYTKEQVRIWNEHASSDDTIYVIGDFCNCFPKLENDFRSGLAVSKQINAHIILIIGNNEQRAIDVYFDGSFEKFREYCLNDPSCKFDDVKLNDYVDIKGEKFFLTHKPTDHAKDCQTLFGHTHRYGGLWKPFGFNVGVDLNHFRLFSDDDIMFMLGQKKKYWDEDMAINS
;
A
#
# COMPACT_ATOMS: atom_id res chain seq x y z
N MET A 1 12.84 -2.02 15.81
CA MET A 1 11.70 -1.26 15.23
C MET A 1 12.14 -0.83 13.83
N SER A 2 11.56 -1.43 12.81
CA SER A 2 11.88 -1.19 11.40
C SER A 2 10.63 -0.70 10.68
N ASN A 3 10.81 0.07 9.60
CA ASN A 3 9.70 0.44 8.73
C ASN A 3 9.69 -0.43 7.49
N TRP A 4 8.49 -0.72 7.04
CA TRP A 4 8.20 -1.51 5.85
C TRP A 4 7.18 -0.78 4.99
N TYR A 5 7.25 -0.95 3.68
CA TYR A 5 6.41 -0.23 2.72
C TYR A 5 5.77 -1.19 1.74
N THR A 6 4.51 -0.92 1.40
CA THR A 6 3.75 -1.68 0.42
C THR A 6 2.55 -0.87 -0.07
N ALA A 7 1.88 -1.31 -1.12
CA ALA A 7 0.65 -0.74 -1.66
C ALA A 7 -0.16 -1.79 -2.43
N ASP A 8 -1.41 -1.46 -2.76
CA ASP A 8 -2.25 -2.20 -3.71
C ASP A 8 -2.53 -3.66 -3.31
N THR A 9 -2.74 -3.91 -2.03
CA THR A 9 -3.07 -5.25 -1.54
C THR A 9 -4.45 -5.72 -1.97
N HIS A 10 -5.44 -4.83 -1.95
CA HIS A 10 -6.81 -5.13 -2.34
C HIS A 10 -7.42 -6.32 -1.59
N PHE A 11 -7.26 -6.37 -0.28
CA PHE A 11 -7.94 -7.36 0.56
C PHE A 11 -9.46 -7.25 0.48
N GLY A 12 -10.14 -8.33 0.85
CA GLY A 12 -11.61 -8.41 0.87
C GLY A 12 -12.17 -8.86 -0.46
N SER A 13 -13.41 -9.26 -0.40
CA SER A 13 -14.31 -9.79 -1.43
C SER A 13 -13.72 -10.32 -2.73
N ASP A 14 -14.63 -10.73 -3.56
CA ASP A 14 -14.46 -11.35 -4.88
C ASP A 14 -13.61 -10.51 -5.86
N SER A 15 -12.39 -10.16 -5.43
CA SER A 15 -11.42 -9.46 -6.26
C SER A 15 -10.74 -10.41 -7.27
N LYS A 16 -11.52 -11.34 -7.85
CA LYS A 16 -11.09 -12.09 -9.04
C LYS A 16 -10.51 -11.18 -10.09
N GLU A 17 -11.08 -9.96 -10.20
CA GLU A 17 -10.55 -8.95 -11.11
C GLU A 17 -9.09 -8.60 -10.81
N VAL A 18 -8.72 -8.39 -9.55
CA VAL A 18 -7.33 -8.09 -9.17
C VAL A 18 -6.42 -9.29 -9.40
N LEU A 19 -6.85 -10.51 -8.99
CA LEU A 19 -6.04 -11.71 -9.22
C LEU A 19 -5.81 -11.97 -10.71
N VAL A 20 -6.84 -11.83 -11.54
CA VAL A 20 -6.77 -12.07 -12.99
C VAL A 20 -6.06 -10.91 -13.70
N ARG A 21 -6.47 -9.66 -13.45
CA ARG A 21 -5.90 -8.47 -14.08
C ARG A 21 -4.40 -8.38 -13.84
N ASP A 22 -3.99 -8.58 -12.58
CA ASP A 22 -2.60 -8.43 -12.19
C ASP A 22 -1.83 -9.76 -12.25
N ASN A 23 -2.49 -10.83 -12.76
CA ASN A 23 -1.90 -12.16 -12.90
C ASN A 23 -1.22 -12.64 -11.60
N ARG A 24 -1.92 -12.45 -10.46
CA ARG A 24 -1.44 -12.93 -9.16
C ARG A 24 -1.59 -14.44 -9.09
N PRO A 25 -0.56 -15.19 -8.68
CA PRO A 25 -0.51 -16.65 -8.79
C PRO A 25 -1.26 -17.36 -7.65
N PHE A 26 -2.48 -16.93 -7.35
CA PHE A 26 -3.33 -17.50 -6.31
C PHE A 26 -4.65 -18.00 -6.92
N LYS A 27 -5.13 -19.08 -6.40
CA LYS A 27 -6.34 -19.75 -6.89
C LYS A 27 -7.60 -18.93 -6.59
N ASP A 28 -7.63 -18.27 -5.43
CA ASP A 28 -8.74 -17.44 -4.97
C ASP A 28 -8.27 -16.37 -3.96
N ILE A 29 -9.18 -15.47 -3.58
CA ILE A 29 -8.87 -14.37 -2.67
C ILE A 29 -8.54 -14.85 -1.24
N ASN A 30 -9.05 -15.99 -0.82
CA ASN A 30 -8.79 -16.54 0.52
C ASN A 30 -7.35 -17.05 0.59
N GLU A 31 -6.91 -17.79 -0.44
CA GLU A 31 -5.52 -18.22 -0.55
C GLU A 31 -4.58 -17.03 -0.62
N TYR A 32 -4.90 -16.04 -1.46
CA TYR A 32 -4.12 -14.80 -1.55
C TYR A 32 -4.02 -14.09 -0.20
N THR A 33 -5.16 -13.85 0.46
CA THR A 33 -5.18 -13.14 1.75
C THR A 33 -4.36 -13.89 2.81
N LYS A 34 -4.55 -15.20 2.91
CA LYS A 34 -3.82 -16.04 3.87
C LYS A 34 -2.31 -15.98 3.63
N GLU A 35 -1.89 -16.11 2.38
CA GLU A 35 -0.49 -16.11 2.02
C GLU A 35 0.14 -14.71 2.19
N GLN A 36 -0.58 -13.66 1.82
CA GLN A 36 -0.11 -12.28 2.01
C GLN A 36 0.11 -11.96 3.49
N VAL A 37 -0.84 -12.31 4.36
CA VAL A 37 -0.72 -12.14 5.82
C VAL A 37 0.46 -12.94 6.37
N ARG A 38 0.64 -14.20 5.90
CA ARG A 38 1.77 -15.03 6.31
C ARG A 38 3.10 -14.38 5.96
N ILE A 39 3.25 -13.93 4.69
CA ILE A 39 4.47 -13.28 4.21
C ILE A 39 4.77 -12.02 5.04
N TRP A 40 3.77 -11.19 5.33
CA TRP A 40 3.99 -9.98 6.09
C TRP A 40 4.40 -10.27 7.53
N ASN A 41 3.76 -11.23 8.19
CA ASN A 41 4.08 -11.62 9.56
C ASN A 41 5.44 -12.34 9.70
N GLU A 42 5.98 -12.88 8.60
CA GLU A 42 7.35 -13.42 8.56
C GLU A 42 8.41 -12.33 8.42
N HIS A 43 8.07 -11.19 7.82
CA HIS A 43 9.00 -10.07 7.59
C HIS A 43 8.95 -9.03 8.70
N ALA A 44 7.74 -8.68 9.17
CA ALA A 44 7.53 -7.62 10.15
C ALA A 44 7.07 -8.19 11.49
N SER A 45 7.74 -7.80 12.56
CA SER A 45 7.41 -8.13 13.94
C SER A 45 6.38 -7.17 14.54
N SER A 46 5.91 -7.46 15.77
CA SER A 46 4.98 -6.57 16.50
C SER A 46 5.56 -5.19 16.83
N ASP A 47 6.86 -5.03 16.80
CA ASP A 47 7.54 -3.76 17.10
C ASP A 47 7.81 -2.93 15.83
N ASP A 48 7.49 -3.47 14.66
CA ASP A 48 7.72 -2.84 13.38
C ASP A 48 6.47 -2.11 12.87
N THR A 49 6.66 -1.18 11.92
CA THR A 49 5.57 -0.43 11.29
C THR A 49 5.51 -0.73 9.80
N ILE A 50 4.32 -1.08 9.31
CA ILE A 50 4.03 -1.23 7.89
C ILE A 50 3.26 0.01 7.41
N TYR A 51 3.85 0.76 6.48
CA TYR A 51 3.16 1.80 5.72
C TYR A 51 2.48 1.17 4.51
N VAL A 52 1.15 1.13 4.52
CA VAL A 52 0.36 0.70 3.36
C VAL A 52 -0.04 1.93 2.57
N ILE A 53 0.55 2.10 1.40
CA ILE A 53 0.43 3.30 0.58
C ILE A 53 -0.76 3.15 -0.39
N GLY A 54 -1.93 3.00 0.21
CA GLY A 54 -3.24 2.96 -0.42
C GLY A 54 -3.67 1.62 -1.00
N ASP A 55 -4.96 1.56 -1.25
CA ASP A 55 -5.66 0.40 -1.79
C ASP A 55 -5.40 -0.89 -0.99
N PHE A 56 -5.52 -0.75 0.36
CA PHE A 56 -5.46 -1.88 1.28
C PHE A 56 -6.57 -2.88 1.01
N CYS A 57 -7.78 -2.41 0.74
CA CYS A 57 -8.90 -3.25 0.37
C CYS A 57 -9.65 -2.72 -0.86
N ASN A 58 -10.44 -3.60 -1.49
CA ASN A 58 -11.31 -3.20 -2.57
C ASN A 58 -12.54 -2.47 -2.03
N CYS A 59 -13.02 -1.47 -2.76
CA CYS A 59 -14.30 -0.83 -2.51
C CYS A 59 -15.15 -0.83 -3.77
N PHE A 60 -16.23 -1.62 -3.75
CA PHE A 60 -17.27 -1.59 -4.78
C PHE A 60 -18.55 -1.01 -4.18
N PRO A 61 -19.18 -0.01 -4.82
CA PRO A 61 -20.51 0.46 -4.41
C PRO A 61 -21.48 -0.73 -4.29
N LYS A 62 -22.19 -0.83 -3.17
CA LYS A 62 -23.12 -1.93 -2.82
C LYS A 62 -22.48 -3.18 -2.20
N LEU A 63 -21.18 -3.23 -1.99
CA LEU A 63 -20.47 -4.33 -1.35
C LEU A 63 -19.73 -3.85 -0.08
N GLU A 64 -20.44 -3.15 0.81
CA GLU A 64 -19.89 -2.61 2.04
C GLU A 64 -19.29 -3.70 2.95
N ASN A 65 -19.97 -4.84 3.05
CA ASN A 65 -19.49 -5.97 3.85
C ASN A 65 -18.14 -6.48 3.36
N ASP A 66 -17.93 -6.46 2.06
CA ASP A 66 -16.68 -6.88 1.45
C ASP A 66 -15.55 -5.90 1.77
N PHE A 67 -15.82 -4.60 1.67
CA PHE A 67 -14.89 -3.56 2.09
C PHE A 67 -14.52 -3.70 3.57
N ARG A 68 -15.52 -3.86 4.45
CA ARG A 68 -15.29 -4.04 5.89
C ARG A 68 -14.55 -5.34 6.20
N SER A 69 -14.82 -6.43 5.48
CA SER A 69 -14.08 -7.68 5.62
C SER A 69 -12.61 -7.54 5.17
N GLY A 70 -12.35 -6.73 4.16
CA GLY A 70 -11.01 -6.36 3.74
C GLY A 70 -10.25 -5.60 4.83
N LEU A 71 -10.87 -4.57 5.43
CA LEU A 71 -10.27 -3.86 6.57
C LEU A 71 -9.98 -4.79 7.75
N ALA A 72 -10.85 -5.77 7.99
CA ALA A 72 -10.68 -6.73 9.10
C ALA A 72 -9.44 -7.62 8.96
N VAL A 73 -8.86 -7.76 7.76
CA VAL A 73 -7.59 -8.47 7.56
C VAL A 73 -6.46 -7.84 8.37
N SER A 74 -6.50 -6.53 8.63
CA SER A 74 -5.52 -5.81 9.44
C SER A 74 -5.30 -6.43 10.81
N LYS A 75 -6.33 -7.06 11.41
CA LYS A 75 -6.23 -7.74 12.72
C LYS A 75 -5.36 -9.00 12.70
N GLN A 76 -5.07 -9.56 11.54
CA GLN A 76 -4.24 -10.74 11.38
C GLN A 76 -2.76 -10.38 11.21
N ILE A 77 -2.44 -9.09 11.10
CA ILE A 77 -1.09 -8.57 10.90
C ILE A 77 -0.49 -8.22 12.26
N ASN A 78 0.70 -8.74 12.55
CA ASN A 78 1.37 -8.55 13.84
C ASN A 78 1.84 -7.11 14.04
N ALA A 79 2.46 -6.52 13.02
CA ALA A 79 3.05 -5.18 13.05
C ALA A 79 2.02 -4.06 13.24
N HIS A 80 2.51 -2.87 13.60
CA HIS A 80 1.75 -1.62 13.50
C HIS A 80 1.43 -1.31 12.04
N ILE A 81 0.25 -0.73 11.77
CA ILE A 81 -0.17 -0.40 10.40
C ILE A 81 -0.52 1.07 10.33
N ILE A 82 0.16 1.79 9.43
CA ILE A 82 -0.22 3.15 9.02
C ILE A 82 -0.76 3.07 7.59
N LEU A 83 -2.03 3.46 7.41
CA LEU A 83 -2.69 3.44 6.11
C LEU A 83 -2.65 4.84 5.48
N ILE A 84 -2.06 4.95 4.30
CA ILE A 84 -2.22 6.11 3.42
C ILE A 84 -3.43 5.85 2.52
N ILE A 85 -4.27 6.85 2.31
CA ILE A 85 -5.51 6.71 1.53
C ILE A 85 -5.20 6.45 0.05
N GLY A 86 -5.76 5.37 -0.49
CA GLY A 86 -5.82 5.09 -1.92
C GLY A 86 -7.17 5.46 -2.53
N ASN A 87 -7.35 5.16 -3.81
CA ASN A 87 -8.62 5.47 -4.48
C ASN A 87 -9.78 4.55 -4.03
N ASN A 88 -9.49 3.36 -3.53
CA ASN A 88 -10.53 2.50 -2.96
C ASN A 88 -10.98 3.00 -1.59
N GLU A 89 -10.08 3.42 -0.73
CA GLU A 89 -10.43 4.07 0.54
C GLU A 89 -11.16 5.39 0.30
N GLN A 90 -10.71 6.21 -0.67
CA GLN A 90 -11.43 7.45 -1.01
C GLN A 90 -12.86 7.16 -1.48
N ARG A 91 -13.06 6.14 -2.31
CA ARG A 91 -14.41 5.71 -2.73
C ARG A 91 -15.26 5.25 -1.53
N ALA A 92 -14.66 4.52 -0.59
CA ALA A 92 -15.36 4.11 0.63
C ALA A 92 -15.74 5.30 1.51
N ILE A 93 -14.86 6.29 1.64
CA ILE A 93 -15.14 7.55 2.33
C ILE A 93 -16.36 8.21 1.72
N ASP A 94 -16.41 8.33 0.41
CA ASP A 94 -17.50 8.99 -0.31
C ASP A 94 -18.82 8.22 -0.16
N VAL A 95 -18.80 6.90 -0.20
CA VAL A 95 -20.00 6.06 -0.24
C VAL A 95 -20.50 5.66 1.15
N TYR A 96 -19.61 5.35 2.10
CA TYR A 96 -19.96 4.73 3.38
C TYR A 96 -19.73 5.64 4.60
N PHE A 97 -19.00 6.76 4.41
CA PHE A 97 -18.66 7.68 5.49
C PHE A 97 -19.07 9.13 5.20
N ASP A 98 -20.09 9.34 4.36
CA ASP A 98 -20.65 10.65 4.01
C ASP A 98 -19.61 11.63 3.46
N GLY A 99 -18.59 11.16 2.76
CA GLY A 99 -17.48 11.98 2.26
C GLY A 99 -16.51 12.48 3.34
N SER A 100 -16.62 11.99 4.58
CA SER A 100 -15.80 12.46 5.69
C SER A 100 -14.60 11.54 5.95
N PHE A 101 -13.41 12.05 5.69
CA PHE A 101 -12.16 11.39 6.05
C PHE A 101 -12.06 11.14 7.56
N GLU A 102 -12.50 12.09 8.38
CA GLU A 102 -12.46 12.00 9.85
C GLU A 102 -13.31 10.82 10.35
N LYS A 103 -14.51 10.62 9.80
CA LYS A 103 -15.36 9.47 10.15
C LYS A 103 -14.70 8.15 9.77
N PHE A 104 -14.08 8.08 8.59
CA PHE A 104 -13.37 6.89 8.15
C PHE A 104 -12.15 6.60 9.04
N ARG A 105 -11.36 7.64 9.32
CA ARG A 105 -10.19 7.53 10.22
C ARG A 105 -10.63 7.07 11.62
N GLU A 106 -11.67 7.69 12.19
CA GLU A 106 -12.22 7.31 13.49
C GLU A 106 -12.68 5.84 13.50
N TYR A 107 -13.36 5.40 12.44
CA TYR A 107 -13.74 4.00 12.27
C TYR A 107 -12.51 3.08 12.28
N CYS A 108 -11.50 3.35 11.46
CA CYS A 108 -10.31 2.50 11.37
C CYS A 108 -9.53 2.40 12.68
N LEU A 109 -9.52 3.46 13.50
CA LEU A 109 -8.77 3.51 14.76
C LEU A 109 -9.53 2.92 15.94
N ASN A 110 -10.86 2.96 15.94
CA ASN A 110 -11.66 2.66 17.12
C ASN A 110 -12.58 1.44 16.97
N ASP A 111 -12.90 1.03 15.73
CA ASP A 111 -13.78 -0.11 15.52
C ASP A 111 -13.04 -1.43 15.81
N PRO A 112 -13.61 -2.32 16.66
CA PRO A 112 -12.94 -3.56 17.03
C PRO A 112 -12.81 -4.57 15.87
N SER A 113 -13.44 -4.32 14.74
CA SER A 113 -13.35 -5.19 13.55
C SER A 113 -12.06 -5.02 12.77
N CYS A 114 -11.33 -3.93 12.94
CA CYS A 114 -10.05 -3.67 12.27
C CYS A 114 -8.97 -3.19 13.24
N LYS A 115 -7.72 -3.08 12.77
CA LYS A 115 -6.57 -2.66 13.54
C LYS A 115 -5.68 -1.79 12.66
N PHE A 116 -5.74 -0.49 12.87
CA PHE A 116 -4.81 0.48 12.29
C PHE A 116 -4.29 1.39 13.40
N ASP A 117 -3.02 1.75 13.35
CA ASP A 117 -2.40 2.66 14.32
C ASP A 117 -2.54 4.13 13.88
N ASP A 118 -2.60 4.36 12.57
CA ASP A 118 -2.97 5.67 12.01
C ASP A 118 -3.52 5.54 10.57
N VAL A 119 -4.27 6.56 10.13
CA VAL A 119 -4.79 6.70 8.77
C VAL A 119 -4.54 8.14 8.31
N LYS A 120 -3.91 8.30 7.15
CA LYS A 120 -3.48 9.60 6.63
C LYS A 120 -3.80 9.75 5.15
N LEU A 121 -3.97 10.99 4.69
CA LEU A 121 -4.12 11.28 3.26
C LEU A 121 -2.80 11.11 2.51
N ASN A 122 -1.71 11.51 3.13
CA ASN A 122 -0.32 11.37 2.71
C ASN A 122 0.60 11.54 3.92
N ASP A 123 1.89 11.26 3.78
CA ASP A 123 2.85 11.46 4.86
C ASP A 123 4.25 11.76 4.32
N TYR A 124 5.14 12.19 5.22
CA TYR A 124 6.57 12.26 4.97
C TYR A 124 7.30 11.36 5.96
N VAL A 125 8.25 10.59 5.48
CA VAL A 125 9.11 9.75 6.31
C VAL A 125 10.58 10.06 6.04
N ASP A 126 11.40 9.91 7.06
CA ASP A 126 12.86 9.89 6.93
C ASP A 126 13.32 8.42 6.88
N ILE A 127 14.00 8.06 5.81
CA ILE A 127 14.61 6.74 5.64
C ILE A 127 16.12 6.94 5.59
N LYS A 128 16.78 6.69 6.72
CA LYS A 128 18.24 6.79 6.87
C LYS A 128 18.82 8.16 6.43
N GLY A 129 18.14 9.24 6.79
CA GLY A 129 18.53 10.62 6.48
C GLY A 129 18.09 11.14 5.11
N GLU A 130 17.37 10.36 4.34
CA GLU A 130 16.74 10.80 3.09
C GLU A 130 15.23 10.93 3.30
N LYS A 131 14.67 12.08 2.90
CA LYS A 131 13.23 12.38 3.01
C LYS A 131 12.47 11.74 1.85
N PHE A 132 11.39 11.04 2.17
CA PHE A 132 10.44 10.49 1.20
C PHE A 132 9.03 10.99 1.46
N PHE A 133 8.27 11.21 0.38
CA PHE A 133 6.84 11.48 0.44
C PHE A 133 6.06 10.20 0.16
N LEU A 134 5.01 9.95 0.94
CA LEU A 134 4.12 8.80 0.78
C LEU A 134 2.78 9.29 0.22
N THR A 135 2.42 8.83 -0.96
CA THR A 135 1.12 9.09 -1.59
C THR A 135 0.73 7.94 -2.50
N HIS A 136 -0.56 7.63 -2.59
CA HIS A 136 -0.99 6.49 -3.40
C HIS A 136 -0.83 6.74 -4.90
N LYS A 137 -1.24 7.90 -5.41
CA LYS A 137 -1.19 8.19 -6.84
C LYS A 137 0.15 8.81 -7.24
N PRO A 138 0.83 8.29 -8.27
CA PRO A 138 2.09 8.85 -8.76
C PRO A 138 1.96 10.30 -9.28
N THR A 139 0.76 10.72 -9.71
CA THR A 139 0.49 12.10 -10.14
C THR A 139 0.62 13.12 -9.02
N ASP A 140 0.49 12.70 -7.78
CA ASP A 140 0.50 13.54 -6.60
C ASP A 140 1.90 13.59 -5.93
N HIS A 141 2.95 13.18 -6.68
CA HIS A 141 4.32 13.11 -6.19
C HIS A 141 4.86 14.45 -5.69
N ALA A 142 5.77 14.39 -4.70
CA ALA A 142 6.48 15.56 -4.22
C ALA A 142 7.47 16.10 -5.28
N LYS A 143 7.73 17.42 -5.21
CA LYS A 143 8.68 18.08 -6.11
C LYS A 143 10.10 18.15 -5.52
N ASP A 144 10.22 18.06 -4.21
CA ASP A 144 11.44 18.31 -3.43
C ASP A 144 12.10 17.07 -2.86
N CYS A 145 11.45 15.89 -2.98
CA CYS A 145 11.99 14.62 -2.52
C CYS A 145 11.46 13.45 -3.34
N GLN A 146 12.03 12.26 -3.13
CA GLN A 146 11.51 11.05 -3.76
C GLN A 146 10.17 10.65 -3.14
N THR A 147 9.34 10.01 -3.94
CA THR A 147 7.99 9.56 -3.54
C THR A 147 7.92 8.04 -3.53
N LEU A 148 7.34 7.45 -2.49
CA LEU A 148 6.88 6.07 -2.51
C LEU A 148 5.39 6.09 -2.84
N PHE A 149 4.99 5.30 -3.83
CA PHE A 149 3.61 5.29 -4.35
C PHE A 149 3.13 3.89 -4.70
N GLY A 150 1.84 3.75 -5.01
CA GLY A 150 1.19 2.55 -5.52
C GLY A 150 0.40 2.83 -6.80
N HIS A 151 -0.87 2.37 -6.85
CA HIS A 151 -1.88 2.66 -7.85
C HIS A 151 -1.67 2.00 -9.22
N THR A 152 -0.46 1.95 -9.71
CA THR A 152 -0.17 1.49 -11.07
C THR A 152 0.11 0.00 -11.14
N HIS A 153 0.07 -0.69 -10.00
CA HIS A 153 0.36 -2.11 -9.91
C HIS A 153 1.67 -2.45 -10.65
N ARG A 154 1.74 -3.62 -11.29
CA ARG A 154 2.90 -4.00 -12.08
C ARG A 154 3.07 -3.22 -13.40
N TYR A 155 2.00 -2.57 -13.87
CA TYR A 155 2.02 -1.89 -15.18
C TYR A 155 2.83 -0.59 -15.18
N GLY A 156 2.94 0.07 -14.03
CA GLY A 156 3.69 1.31 -13.88
C GLY A 156 5.20 1.13 -13.76
N GLY A 157 5.68 -0.10 -13.63
CA GLY A 157 7.08 -0.37 -13.33
C GLY A 157 7.50 0.07 -11.93
N LEU A 158 8.71 -0.34 -11.54
CA LEU A 158 9.24 -0.06 -10.19
C LEU A 158 9.73 1.38 -10.03
N TRP A 159 10.40 1.93 -11.07
CA TRP A 159 11.10 3.20 -11.01
C TRP A 159 10.41 4.28 -11.83
N LYS A 160 10.31 5.47 -11.24
CA LYS A 160 9.94 6.72 -11.91
C LYS A 160 10.98 7.80 -11.62
N PRO A 161 11.07 8.87 -12.42
CA PRO A 161 11.99 9.99 -12.15
C PRO A 161 11.84 10.54 -10.72
N PHE A 162 10.61 10.57 -10.21
CA PHE A 162 10.24 11.14 -8.92
C PHE A 162 10.14 10.12 -7.77
N GLY A 163 10.29 8.79 -8.01
CA GLY A 163 10.13 7.85 -6.92
C GLY A 163 10.05 6.37 -7.29
N PHE A 164 9.46 5.59 -6.38
CA PHE A 164 9.38 4.12 -6.47
C PHE A 164 7.95 3.65 -6.23
N ASN A 165 7.49 2.74 -7.08
CA ASN A 165 6.25 2.00 -6.86
C ASN A 165 6.52 0.85 -5.88
N VAL A 166 5.83 0.87 -4.74
CA VAL A 166 5.96 -0.15 -3.70
C VAL A 166 4.78 -1.14 -3.68
N GLY A 167 4.03 -1.22 -4.77
CA GLY A 167 2.93 -2.18 -4.92
C GLY A 167 3.39 -3.63 -4.75
N VAL A 168 2.57 -4.45 -4.12
CA VAL A 168 2.86 -5.87 -3.81
C VAL A 168 3.25 -6.69 -5.04
N ASP A 169 2.74 -6.32 -6.21
CA ASP A 169 3.00 -7.02 -7.47
C ASP A 169 4.45 -6.89 -7.97
N LEU A 170 5.21 -5.93 -7.43
CA LEU A 170 6.58 -5.62 -7.86
C LEU A 170 7.65 -6.22 -6.94
N ASN A 171 7.27 -6.77 -5.80
CA ASN A 171 8.20 -7.40 -4.85
C ASN A 171 7.78 -8.82 -4.45
N HIS A 172 7.17 -9.56 -5.35
CA HIS A 172 6.72 -10.93 -5.08
C HIS A 172 5.88 -11.04 -3.79
N PHE A 173 4.98 -10.09 -3.58
CA PHE A 173 4.09 -9.98 -2.41
C PHE A 173 4.79 -9.73 -1.07
N ARG A 174 6.12 -9.48 -1.07
CA ARG A 174 6.88 -9.09 0.11
C ARG A 174 6.80 -7.58 0.36
N LEU A 175 7.09 -7.20 1.59
CA LEU A 175 7.27 -5.81 1.98
C LEU A 175 8.62 -5.29 1.49
N PHE A 176 8.70 -3.99 1.19
CA PHE A 176 9.97 -3.28 0.99
C PHE A 176 10.46 -2.77 2.34
N SER A 177 11.69 -3.07 2.70
CA SER A 177 12.35 -2.53 3.89
C SER A 177 12.97 -1.15 3.64
N ASP A 178 13.38 -0.46 4.72
CA ASP A 178 14.23 0.74 4.62
C ASP A 178 15.50 0.46 3.80
N ASP A 179 16.10 -0.73 3.95
CA ASP A 179 17.29 -1.13 3.19
C ASP A 179 17.02 -1.30 1.70
N ASP A 180 15.88 -1.91 1.36
CA ASP A 180 15.46 -2.08 -0.05
C ASP A 180 15.25 -0.71 -0.71
N ILE A 181 14.56 0.22 -0.03
CA ILE A 181 14.32 1.57 -0.54
C ILE A 181 15.65 2.31 -0.75
N MET A 182 16.55 2.26 0.21
CA MET A 182 17.86 2.92 0.10
C MET A 182 18.75 2.29 -0.95
N PHE A 183 18.70 0.96 -1.11
CA PHE A 183 19.39 0.26 -2.19
C PHE A 183 18.85 0.74 -3.55
N MET A 184 17.54 0.76 -3.74
CA MET A 184 16.90 1.24 -4.98
C MET A 184 17.28 2.71 -5.28
N LEU A 185 17.30 3.58 -4.27
CA LEU A 185 17.72 4.96 -4.42
C LEU A 185 19.19 5.07 -4.88
N GLY A 186 20.07 4.27 -4.29
CA GLY A 186 21.47 4.21 -4.68
C GLY A 186 21.67 3.73 -6.13
N GLN A 187 20.94 2.71 -6.53
CA GLN A 187 20.97 2.21 -7.91
C GLN A 187 20.42 3.25 -8.89
N LYS A 188 19.32 3.90 -8.54
CA LYS A 188 18.73 4.98 -9.36
C LYS A 188 19.70 6.14 -9.53
N LYS A 189 20.31 6.65 -8.44
CA LYS A 189 21.31 7.73 -8.52
C LYS A 189 22.51 7.38 -9.43
N LYS A 190 22.84 6.10 -9.57
CA LYS A 190 23.99 5.63 -10.32
C LYS A 190 23.70 5.28 -11.78
N TYR A 191 22.55 4.70 -12.04
CA TYR A 191 22.24 4.06 -13.33
C TYR A 191 21.01 4.65 -14.04
N TRP A 192 20.35 5.66 -13.45
CA TRP A 192 19.20 6.27 -14.10
C TRP A 192 19.62 6.92 -15.41
N ASP A 193 18.84 6.63 -16.43
CA ASP A 193 19.02 7.09 -17.78
C ASP A 193 17.64 7.58 -18.26
N GLU A 194 17.58 8.68 -18.99
CA GLU A 194 16.33 9.28 -19.45
C GLU A 194 15.56 8.36 -20.37
N ASP A 195 16.24 7.48 -21.12
CA ASP A 195 15.60 6.49 -21.97
C ASP A 195 14.81 5.42 -21.18
N MET A 196 15.14 5.20 -19.90
CA MET A 196 14.34 4.36 -19.00
C MET A 196 12.97 4.98 -18.68
N ALA A 197 12.83 6.29 -18.81
CA ALA A 197 11.59 7.00 -18.49
C ALA A 197 10.57 6.98 -19.63
N ILE A 198 11.01 6.77 -20.86
CA ILE A 198 10.15 6.84 -22.07
C ILE A 198 9.25 5.62 -22.19
N ASN A 199 9.64 4.48 -21.59
CA ASN A 199 8.92 3.21 -21.66
C ASN A 199 8.16 2.83 -20.39
N SER A 200 7.99 3.77 -19.48
CA SER A 200 7.39 3.51 -18.16
C SER A 200 6.12 4.31 -17.89
#